data_749d29d4f5d237b86d4b2bbdb7cb6b3c
#
_entry.id   749d29d4f5d237b86d4b2bbdb7cb6b3c
#
_cell.length_a   1.000
_cell.length_b   1.000
_cell.length_c   1.000
_cell.angle_alpha   90.00
_cell.angle_beta   90.00
_cell.angle_gamma   90.00
#
_symmetry.space_group_name_H-M   'P 1'
#
loop_
_entity.id
_entity.type
_entity.pdbx_description
1 polymer ?
#
loop_
_entity_poly.entity_id
_entity_poly.type
_entity_poly.pdbx_seq_one_letter_code
_entity_poly.pdbx_strand_id
1 'polypeptide(L)'
;DSNLLRALTEFNNDLNQSXITDXCLKQAEMFNEGVSCHTGKLGFSSEPGGKTRIFAIGDYXSQLSLERIQTSLYALLRGISTDATSDQDKGFKTLVEESCGKDTYSFDLSSASDRIPAVLQKIRLSLMTNDVVANNXLTIMTERDFFIKPLNKTVRWTVGQPLGLLSSFPSFALWHHDIVQLCANXERFFRGKPLKFFKQYRILGDDIVIYNKKVAHRYQXLLTKIGLEINLSKSIIGDHGSSQLEFAKRLALRGSEMSPIKANILNKDKKVFLLDLLEILVKTSFISTDLSHFGSSQILKSQDLRILLFVFXLRFGVTPVFTDGNATADLRRDEIMKIIMTKRFNNIKEKAQNCII
;
A
#
# COMPACT_ATOMS: atom_id res chain seq x y z
N ASP A 1 2.31 -10.85 30.81
CA ASP A 1 2.07 -12.18 30.19
C ASP A 1 3.37 -12.94 30.09
N SER A 2 3.51 -14.04 30.86
CA SER A 2 4.75 -14.86 30.92
C SER A 2 5.04 -15.54 29.59
N ASN A 3 4.01 -15.93 28.83
CA ASN A 3 4.19 -16.56 27.52
C ASN A 3 4.75 -15.56 26.49
N LEU A 4 4.28 -14.33 26.52
CA LEU A 4 4.80 -13.27 25.64
C LEU A 4 6.26 -12.98 25.97
N LEU A 5 6.60 -12.87 27.25
CA LEU A 5 7.97 -12.61 27.69
C LEU A 5 8.91 -13.75 27.28
N ARG A 6 8.46 -15.00 27.45
CA ARG A 6 9.23 -16.18 27.01
C ARG A 6 9.47 -16.12 25.49
N ALA A 7 8.41 -15.84 24.71
CA ALA A 7 8.53 -15.79 23.26
C ALA A 7 9.48 -14.67 22.80
N LEU A 8 9.39 -13.50 23.43
CA LEU A 8 10.30 -12.38 23.12
C LEU A 8 11.74 -12.74 23.44
N THR A 9 11.98 -13.37 24.59
CA THR A 9 13.32 -13.77 25.01
C THR A 9 13.94 -14.77 24.02
N GLU A 10 13.21 -15.83 23.68
CA GLU A 10 13.69 -16.85 22.75
C GLU A 10 13.90 -16.25 21.34
N PHE A 11 12.96 -15.45 20.88
CA PHE A 11 13.02 -14.80 19.55
C PHE A 11 14.27 -13.91 19.45
N ASN A 12 14.48 -13.06 20.45
CA ASN A 12 15.64 -12.14 20.45
C ASN A 12 16.96 -12.88 20.56
N ASN A 13 17.00 -13.93 21.36
CA ASN A 13 18.23 -14.74 21.49
C ASN A 13 18.58 -15.42 20.16
N ASP A 14 17.60 -16.00 19.49
CA ASP A 14 17.81 -16.67 18.20
C ASP A 14 18.26 -15.71 17.09
N LEU A 15 17.84 -14.44 17.18
CA LEU A 15 18.20 -13.42 16.20
C LEU A 15 19.42 -12.59 16.61
N ASN A 16 20.10 -12.96 17.69
CA ASN A 16 21.27 -12.24 18.22
C ASN A 16 20.91 -10.79 18.55
N GLN A 17 19.80 -10.60 19.26
CA GLN A 17 19.28 -9.30 19.69
C GLN A 17 19.21 -9.22 21.22
N SER A 18 20.29 -9.68 21.93
CA SER A 18 20.32 -9.76 23.40
C SER A 18 20.06 -8.41 24.11
N UNK A 19 20.22 -7.58 23.57
CA UNK A 19 19.99 -6.34 23.99
C UNK A 19 18.62 -6.03 24.19
N ILE A 20 18.05 -6.41 23.26
CA ILE A 20 16.61 -6.23 23.37
C ILE A 20 16.03 -7.14 24.44
N THR A 21 16.53 -8.34 24.58
CA THR A 21 16.12 -9.26 25.66
C THR A 21 16.24 -8.57 27.03
N ASP A 22 17.36 -7.97 27.32
CA ASP A 22 17.57 -7.23 28.57
C ASP A 22 16.58 -6.08 28.79
N UNK A 23 16.17 -5.58 27.79
CA UNK A 23 15.30 -4.60 27.81
C UNK A 23 14.01 -5.00 28.17
N CYS A 24 13.64 -6.01 27.60
CA CYS A 24 12.36 -6.62 27.90
C CYS A 24 12.26 -7.12 29.35
N LEU A 25 13.28 -7.73 29.83
CA LEU A 25 13.31 -8.23 31.22
C LEU A 25 13.21 -7.10 32.24
N LYS A 26 13.95 -6.03 32.03
CA LYS A 26 13.90 -4.86 32.94
C LYS A 26 12.53 -4.22 32.90
N GLN A 27 11.90 -4.10 31.73
CA GLN A 27 10.56 -3.56 31.59
C GLN A 27 9.54 -4.44 32.34
N ALA A 28 9.67 -5.76 32.23
CA ALA A 28 8.81 -6.71 32.95
C ALA A 28 8.92 -6.56 34.45
N GLU A 29 10.13 -6.34 34.98
CA GLU A 29 10.38 -6.11 36.41
C GLU A 29 9.68 -4.83 36.88
N MET A 30 9.80 -3.74 36.11
CA MET A 30 9.14 -2.48 36.43
C MET A 30 7.62 -2.61 36.51
N PHE A 31 7.01 -3.41 35.65
CA PHE A 31 5.55 -3.59 35.62
C PHE A 31 5.03 -4.62 36.63
N ASN A 32 5.92 -5.37 37.28
CA ASN A 32 5.52 -6.33 38.32
C ASN A 32 5.13 -5.64 39.64
N GLU A 33 5.28 -4.33 39.74
CA GLU A 33 4.95 -3.57 40.97
C GLU A 33 3.51 -3.07 41.00
N GLY A 34 2.56 -3.81 40.41
CA GLY A 34 1.12 -3.57 40.57
C GLY A 34 0.49 -2.63 39.59
N VAL A 35 1.16 -2.27 38.50
CA VAL A 35 0.58 -1.44 37.44
C VAL A 35 -0.05 -2.34 36.39
N SER A 36 -1.38 -2.24 36.23
CA SER A 36 -2.10 -2.94 35.17
C SER A 36 -1.76 -2.34 33.82
N CYS A 37 -1.25 -3.14 32.90
CA CYS A 37 -0.82 -2.68 31.58
C CYS A 37 -1.23 -3.67 30.49
N HIS A 38 -1.81 -3.14 29.43
CA HIS A 38 -2.15 -3.93 28.25
C HIS A 38 -0.96 -3.95 27.28
N THR A 39 -0.54 -5.14 26.85
CA THR A 39 0.53 -5.30 25.87
C THR A 39 0.04 -5.11 24.43
N GLY A 40 -1.28 -4.99 24.24
CA GLY A 40 -1.88 -4.73 22.96
C GLY A 40 -3.13 -3.89 23.08
N LYS A 41 -3.34 -3.00 22.13
CA LYS A 41 -4.54 -2.14 22.04
C LYS A 41 -5.01 -2.09 20.60
N LEU A 42 -6.27 -1.73 20.39
CA LEU A 42 -6.78 -1.40 19.05
C LEU A 42 -6.87 0.10 18.87
N GLY A 43 -6.36 0.59 17.75
CA GLY A 43 -6.52 1.96 17.32
C GLY A 43 -7.53 2.04 16.18
N PHE A 44 -8.10 3.23 15.99
CA PHE A 44 -9.11 3.49 14.98
C PHE A 44 -8.71 4.72 14.18
N SER A 45 -8.76 4.62 12.85
CA SER A 45 -8.44 5.71 11.95
C SER A 45 -9.59 5.91 10.97
N SER A 46 -10.07 7.15 10.86
CA SER A 46 -11.12 7.49 9.89
C SER A 46 -10.52 7.64 8.50
N GLU A 47 -11.17 7.05 7.52
CA GLU A 47 -10.78 7.15 6.12
C GLU A 47 -11.86 7.88 5.32
N PRO A 48 -11.51 8.47 4.17
CA PRO A 48 -12.51 9.08 3.30
C PRO A 48 -13.63 8.10 2.94
N GLY A 49 -14.85 8.60 2.86
CA GLY A 49 -16.02 7.78 2.59
C GLY A 49 -16.68 7.18 3.82
N GLY A 50 -16.30 7.65 5.02
CA GLY A 50 -16.92 7.21 6.27
C GLY A 50 -16.45 5.84 6.76
N LYS A 51 -15.36 5.33 6.20
CA LYS A 51 -14.78 4.05 6.62
C LYS A 51 -13.89 4.24 7.84
N THR A 52 -13.93 3.27 8.75
CA THR A 52 -13.02 3.24 9.90
C THR A 52 -12.06 2.07 9.73
N ARG A 53 -10.77 2.36 9.75
CA ARG A 53 -9.74 1.32 9.72
C ARG A 53 -9.34 0.99 11.15
N ILE A 54 -9.38 -0.28 11.51
CA ILE A 54 -8.96 -0.79 12.81
C ILE A 54 -7.55 -1.35 12.66
N PHE A 55 -6.66 -0.99 13.58
CA PHE A 55 -5.28 -1.49 13.54
C PHE A 55 -4.81 -1.81 14.95
N ALA A 56 -3.83 -2.69 15.04
CA ALA A 56 -3.24 -3.11 16.31
C ALA A 56 -2.11 -2.16 16.72
N ILE A 57 -2.04 -1.89 18.02
CA ILE A 57 -0.94 -1.14 18.63
C ILE A 57 -0.28 -2.10 19.63
N GLY A 58 0.96 -2.49 19.36
CA GLY A 58 1.73 -3.37 20.23
C GLY A 58 2.56 -2.60 21.22
N ASP A 59 3.11 -3.31 22.18
CA ASP A 59 4.05 -2.75 23.15
C ASP A 59 5.41 -2.49 22.51
N TYR A 60 6.16 -1.62 23.15
CA TYR A 60 7.48 -1.22 22.65
C TYR A 60 8.45 -2.40 22.47
N UNK A 61 8.41 -3.22 23.26
CA UNK A 61 9.23 -4.25 23.21
C UNK A 61 9.02 -5.14 22.14
N SER A 62 7.88 -5.51 21.93
CA SER A 62 7.53 -6.33 20.76
C SER A 62 7.90 -5.63 19.47
N GLN A 63 7.55 -4.36 19.33
CA GLN A 63 7.87 -3.62 18.10
C GLN A 63 9.38 -3.57 17.85
N LEU A 64 10.16 -3.29 18.88
CA LEU A 64 11.63 -3.25 18.76
C LEU A 64 12.19 -4.61 18.33
N SER A 65 11.67 -5.70 18.92
CA SER A 65 12.09 -7.07 18.58
C SER A 65 11.79 -7.42 17.11
N LEU A 66 10.66 -6.96 16.60
CA LEU A 66 10.20 -7.27 15.24
C LEU A 66 10.85 -6.40 14.16
N GLU A 67 11.54 -5.32 14.53
CA GLU A 67 12.09 -4.35 13.57
C GLU A 67 13.08 -5.00 12.59
N ARG A 68 13.97 -5.85 13.08
CA ARG A 68 14.98 -6.50 12.24
C ARG A 68 14.35 -7.44 11.20
N ILE A 69 13.36 -8.23 11.63
CA ILE A 69 12.61 -9.11 10.72
C ILE A 69 11.88 -8.27 9.68
N GLN A 70 11.25 -7.17 10.08
CA GLN A 70 10.55 -6.29 9.16
C GLN A 70 11.50 -5.74 8.09
N THR A 71 12.68 -5.26 8.50
CA THR A 71 13.67 -4.71 7.57
C THR A 71 14.10 -5.79 6.55
N SER A 72 14.34 -7.02 7.02
CA SER A 72 14.71 -8.13 6.16
C SER A 72 13.61 -8.51 5.18
N LEU A 73 12.35 -8.52 5.63
CA LEU A 73 11.20 -8.84 4.77
C LEU A 73 11.01 -7.78 3.68
N TYR A 74 11.17 -6.50 4.02
CA TYR A 74 11.09 -5.43 3.01
C TYR A 74 12.22 -5.53 2.00
N ALA A 75 13.42 -5.91 2.44
CA ALA A 75 14.55 -6.11 1.53
C ALA A 75 14.24 -7.24 0.53
N LEU A 76 13.60 -8.31 0.99
CA LEU A 76 13.17 -9.40 0.09
C LEU A 76 12.13 -8.92 -0.91
N LEU A 77 11.14 -8.14 -0.46
CA LEU A 77 10.11 -7.60 -1.36
C LEU A 77 10.71 -6.72 -2.45
N ARG A 78 11.72 -5.91 -2.11
CA ARG A 78 12.41 -5.08 -3.11
C ARG A 78 13.06 -5.89 -4.22
N GLY A 79 13.44 -7.14 -3.92
CA GLY A 79 14.02 -8.05 -4.90
C GLY A 79 13.01 -8.77 -5.80
N ILE A 80 11.71 -8.62 -5.52
CA ILE A 80 10.64 -9.26 -6.32
C ILE A 80 10.11 -8.25 -7.34
N SER A 81 10.34 -8.51 -8.63
CA SER A 81 9.99 -7.57 -9.71
C SER A 81 8.49 -7.30 -9.83
N THR A 82 7.65 -8.20 -9.32
CA THR A 82 6.19 -8.09 -9.38
C THR A 82 5.59 -7.46 -8.13
N ASP A 83 6.44 -7.01 -7.18
CA ASP A 83 6.01 -6.31 -5.98
C ASP A 83 6.12 -4.80 -6.19
N ALA A 84 5.10 -4.06 -5.74
CA ALA A 84 5.04 -2.60 -5.92
C ALA A 84 5.24 -1.84 -4.62
N THR A 85 5.63 -2.49 -3.53
CA THR A 85 5.74 -1.85 -2.22
C THR A 85 6.71 -0.66 -2.22
N SER A 86 7.89 -0.84 -2.84
CA SER A 86 8.93 0.20 -2.84
C SER A 86 8.71 1.28 -3.90
N ASP A 87 7.91 1.00 -4.93
CA ASP A 87 7.65 1.98 -6.00
C ASP A 87 6.28 1.68 -6.63
N GLN A 88 5.24 2.29 -6.06
CA GLN A 88 3.86 2.08 -6.50
C GLN A 88 3.63 2.63 -7.91
N ASP A 89 4.25 3.76 -8.25
CA ASP A 89 4.09 4.39 -9.56
C ASP A 89 4.65 3.49 -10.67
N LYS A 90 5.88 3.01 -10.49
CA LYS A 90 6.51 2.09 -11.44
C LYS A 90 5.70 0.79 -11.54
N GLY A 91 5.25 0.26 -10.40
CA GLY A 91 4.44 -0.95 -10.37
C GLY A 91 3.15 -0.80 -11.17
N PHE A 92 2.45 0.31 -11.00
CA PHE A 92 1.22 0.59 -11.73
C PHE A 92 1.51 0.76 -13.24
N LYS A 93 2.49 1.56 -13.58
CA LYS A 93 2.81 1.85 -15.00
C LYS A 93 3.22 0.60 -15.77
N THR A 94 4.09 -0.22 -15.18
CA THR A 94 4.52 -1.47 -15.84
C THR A 94 3.36 -2.47 -15.94
N LEU A 95 2.50 -2.52 -14.92
CA LEU A 95 1.30 -3.38 -14.95
C LEU A 95 0.38 -2.99 -16.11
N VAL A 96 0.10 -1.69 -16.26
CA VAL A 96 -0.77 -1.17 -17.33
C VAL A 96 -0.18 -1.50 -18.70
N GLU A 97 1.10 -1.29 -18.89
CA GLU A 97 1.80 -1.54 -20.15
C GLU A 97 1.79 -3.04 -20.51
N GLU A 98 2.16 -3.90 -19.56
CA GLU A 98 2.28 -5.33 -19.79
C GLU A 98 0.94 -6.06 -19.94
N SER A 99 -0.11 -5.56 -19.28
CA SER A 99 -1.43 -6.19 -19.31
C SER A 99 -2.31 -5.72 -20.47
N CYS A 100 -1.86 -4.72 -21.23
CA CYS A 100 -2.64 -4.15 -22.32
C CYS A 100 -3.06 -5.24 -23.32
N GLY A 101 -4.35 -5.31 -23.65
CA GLY A 101 -4.90 -6.30 -24.57
C GLY A 101 -5.17 -7.68 -23.95
N LYS A 102 -4.84 -7.85 -22.67
CA LYS A 102 -5.05 -9.14 -21.96
C LYS A 102 -6.24 -9.03 -21.00
N ASP A 103 -6.80 -10.19 -20.65
CA ASP A 103 -7.79 -10.25 -19.58
C ASP A 103 -7.11 -9.94 -18.24
N THR A 104 -7.71 -9.06 -17.44
CA THR A 104 -7.16 -8.59 -16.18
C THR A 104 -8.12 -8.88 -15.03
N TYR A 105 -7.58 -9.24 -13.88
CA TYR A 105 -8.33 -9.63 -12.69
C TYR A 105 -7.80 -8.84 -11.51
N SER A 106 -8.50 -7.77 -11.14
CA SER A 106 -8.20 -6.93 -9.97
C SER A 106 -9.10 -7.40 -8.84
N PHE A 107 -8.57 -8.27 -7.99
CA PHE A 107 -9.35 -8.88 -6.91
C PHE A 107 -9.31 -8.02 -5.66
N ASP A 108 -10.49 -7.78 -5.07
CA ASP A 108 -10.63 -7.10 -3.78
C ASP A 108 -10.80 -8.14 -2.68
N LEU A 109 -9.82 -8.22 -1.80
CA LEU A 109 -9.82 -9.20 -0.71
C LEU A 109 -10.55 -8.63 0.51
N SER A 110 -11.49 -9.40 1.07
CA SER A 110 -12.23 -8.98 2.27
C SER A 110 -11.44 -9.31 3.52
N SER A 111 -11.10 -8.27 4.30
CA SER A 111 -10.41 -8.42 5.59
C SER A 111 -9.18 -9.32 5.49
N ALA A 112 -8.32 -9.04 4.52
CA ALA A 112 -7.22 -9.94 4.14
C ALA A 112 -6.31 -10.30 5.32
N SER A 113 -5.82 -9.30 6.06
CA SER A 113 -4.90 -9.56 7.18
C SER A 113 -5.57 -10.31 8.33
N ASP A 114 -6.89 -10.15 8.52
CA ASP A 114 -7.64 -10.87 9.57
C ASP A 114 -7.97 -12.30 9.17
N ARG A 115 -8.02 -12.60 7.89
CA ARG A 115 -8.53 -13.88 7.40
C ARG A 115 -7.47 -14.82 6.81
N ILE A 116 -6.34 -14.29 6.36
CA ILE A 116 -5.26 -15.15 5.89
C ILE A 116 -4.63 -15.83 7.11
N PRO A 117 -4.66 -17.17 7.18
CA PRO A 117 -4.15 -17.85 8.38
C PRO A 117 -2.70 -17.52 8.66
N ALA A 118 -2.44 -16.99 9.85
CA ALA A 118 -1.09 -16.62 10.29
C ALA A 118 -0.17 -17.86 10.32
N VAL A 119 -0.73 -19.04 10.53
CA VAL A 119 0.04 -20.29 10.54
C VAL A 119 0.67 -20.55 9.16
N LEU A 120 0.02 -20.14 8.07
CA LEU A 120 0.60 -20.29 6.72
C LEU A 120 1.77 -19.33 6.51
N GLN A 121 1.67 -18.12 7.06
CA GLN A 121 2.76 -17.15 7.02
C GLN A 121 3.94 -17.62 7.88
N LYS A 122 3.64 -18.31 9.00
CA LYS A 122 4.65 -18.92 9.86
C LYS A 122 5.50 -19.93 9.07
N ILE A 123 4.86 -20.74 8.22
CA ILE A 123 5.57 -21.72 7.38
C ILE A 123 6.62 -21.00 6.50
N ARG A 124 6.22 -19.90 5.87
CA ARG A 124 7.14 -19.13 5.03
C ARG A 124 8.32 -18.58 5.83
N LEU A 125 8.04 -18.03 7.01
CA LEU A 125 9.07 -17.49 7.89
C LEU A 125 10.01 -18.60 8.40
N SER A 126 9.46 -19.79 8.69
CA SER A 126 10.24 -20.95 9.13
C SER A 126 11.27 -21.37 8.06
N LEU A 127 10.87 -21.31 6.78
CA LEU A 127 11.79 -21.64 5.68
C LEU A 127 12.92 -20.61 5.51
N MET A 128 12.66 -19.37 5.93
CA MET A 128 13.66 -18.29 5.85
C MET A 128 14.59 -18.22 7.05
N THR A 129 14.12 -18.66 8.20
CA THR A 129 14.85 -18.60 9.46
C THR A 129 14.98 -20.02 10.06
N ASN A 130 14.13 -20.31 11.03
CA ASN A 130 13.99 -21.65 11.60
C ASN A 130 12.62 -21.73 12.31
N ASP A 131 12.28 -22.93 12.77
CA ASP A 131 10.98 -23.17 13.43
C ASP A 131 10.83 -22.38 14.72
N VAL A 132 11.91 -22.20 15.50
CA VAL A 132 11.85 -21.48 16.78
C VAL A 132 11.52 -20.02 16.56
N VAL A 133 12.20 -19.36 15.63
CA VAL A 133 11.93 -17.95 15.27
C VAL A 133 10.50 -17.81 14.74
N ALA A 134 10.08 -18.70 13.86
CA ALA A 134 8.75 -18.64 13.25
C ALA A 134 7.64 -18.85 14.30
N ASN A 135 7.80 -19.82 15.20
CA ASN A 135 6.83 -20.07 16.27
C ASN A 135 6.71 -18.86 17.20
N ASN A 136 7.84 -18.30 17.57
CA ASN A 136 7.85 -17.12 18.44
C ASN A 136 7.32 -15.84 17.76
N UNK A 137 7.35 -15.68 16.54
CA UNK A 137 6.86 -14.76 15.90
C UNK A 137 5.53 -14.73 15.95
N LEU A 138 4.95 -15.94 15.65
CA LEU A 138 3.50 -16.12 15.72
C LEU A 138 2.95 -15.82 17.13
N THR A 139 3.61 -16.32 18.15
CA THR A 139 3.22 -16.06 19.53
C THR A 139 3.25 -14.56 19.86
N ILE A 140 4.33 -13.87 19.50
CA ILE A 140 4.46 -12.42 19.76
C ILE A 140 3.30 -11.65 19.10
N MET A 141 2.93 -12.02 17.89
CA MET A 141 1.93 -11.30 17.13
C MET A 141 0.49 -11.62 17.54
N THR A 142 0.19 -12.88 17.84
CA THR A 142 -1.20 -13.32 17.96
C THR A 142 -1.61 -13.82 19.35
N GLU A 143 -0.68 -14.32 20.17
CA GLU A 143 -1.03 -14.91 21.47
C GLU A 143 -1.04 -13.86 22.57
N ARG A 144 -1.80 -12.81 22.37
CA ARG A 144 -2.00 -11.74 23.35
C ARG A 144 -3.38 -11.14 23.19
N ASP A 145 -3.86 -10.50 24.25
CA ASP A 145 -5.10 -9.74 24.22
C ASP A 145 -4.86 -8.32 23.74
N PHE A 146 -5.76 -7.82 22.88
CA PHE A 146 -5.75 -6.45 22.41
C PHE A 146 -6.94 -5.72 23.02
N PHE A 147 -6.66 -4.67 23.79
CA PHE A 147 -7.67 -3.92 24.54
C PHE A 147 -8.39 -2.92 23.62
N ILE A 148 -9.73 -2.92 23.71
CA ILE A 148 -10.60 -1.97 23.01
C ILE A 148 -11.12 -0.99 24.05
N LYS A 149 -10.51 0.19 24.14
CA LYS A 149 -10.83 1.16 25.19
C LYS A 149 -12.31 1.59 25.20
N PRO A 150 -12.92 1.97 24.05
CA PRO A 150 -14.34 2.38 24.08
C PRO A 150 -15.31 1.30 24.59
N LEU A 151 -14.98 0.03 24.40
CA LEU A 151 -15.85 -1.09 24.79
C LEU A 151 -15.45 -1.73 26.13
N ASN A 152 -14.29 -1.35 26.66
CA ASN A 152 -13.70 -1.96 27.85
C ASN A 152 -13.64 -3.49 27.74
N LYS A 153 -13.20 -3.98 26.57
CA LYS A 153 -13.11 -5.42 26.25
C LYS A 153 -11.77 -5.73 25.60
N THR A 154 -11.43 -7.02 25.56
CA THR A 154 -10.25 -7.48 24.85
C THR A 154 -10.65 -8.45 23.73
N VAL A 155 -9.82 -8.50 22.68
CA VAL A 155 -9.96 -9.43 21.55
C VAL A 155 -8.61 -10.05 21.21
N ARG A 156 -8.66 -11.19 20.52
CA ARG A 156 -7.47 -11.87 20.01
C ARG A 156 -7.64 -12.19 18.53
N TRP A 157 -6.52 -12.20 17.80
CA TRP A 157 -6.49 -12.74 16.44
C TRP A 157 -6.41 -14.26 16.53
N THR A 158 -7.42 -14.96 16.02
CA THR A 158 -7.48 -16.42 16.06
C THR A 158 -7.19 -17.08 14.72
N VAL A 159 -7.24 -16.30 13.62
CA VAL A 159 -6.96 -16.80 12.27
C VAL A 159 -5.80 -16.02 11.64
N GLY A 160 -5.99 -14.74 11.44
CA GLY A 160 -5.01 -13.88 10.79
C GLY A 160 -4.02 -13.26 11.75
N GLN A 161 -3.55 -12.07 11.37
CA GLN A 161 -2.52 -11.38 12.15
C GLN A 161 -2.86 -9.90 12.30
N PRO A 162 -2.35 -9.27 13.38
CA PRO A 162 -2.70 -7.88 13.69
C PRO A 162 -1.95 -6.90 12.79
N LEU A 163 -2.69 -6.25 11.88
CA LEU A 163 -2.16 -5.16 11.08
C LEU A 163 -1.83 -3.99 12.03
N GLY A 164 -0.59 -3.55 12.01
CA GLY A 164 -0.07 -2.50 12.90
C GLY A 164 1.15 -2.94 13.70
N LEU A 165 1.29 -4.24 13.97
CA LEU A 165 2.54 -4.77 14.49
C LEU A 165 3.57 -4.83 13.36
N LEU A 166 4.81 -4.51 13.67
CA LEU A 166 5.91 -4.59 12.69
C LEU A 166 5.99 -6.01 12.14
N SER A 167 6.43 -6.12 10.91
CA SER A 167 6.51 -7.34 10.10
C SER A 167 5.16 -7.85 9.57
N SER A 168 4.02 -7.36 10.07
CA SER A 168 2.70 -7.81 9.62
C SER A 168 2.52 -7.60 8.11
N PHE A 169 2.69 -6.36 7.64
CA PHE A 169 2.47 -6.02 6.23
C PHE A 169 3.44 -6.77 5.30
N PRO A 170 4.78 -6.71 5.50
CA PRO A 170 5.67 -7.39 4.55
C PRO A 170 5.59 -8.91 4.62
N SER A 171 5.28 -9.49 5.78
CA SER A 171 5.07 -10.93 5.90
C SER A 171 3.85 -11.37 5.07
N PHE A 172 2.76 -10.63 5.18
CA PHE A 172 1.55 -10.84 4.38
C PHE A 172 1.86 -10.73 2.88
N ALA A 173 2.54 -9.65 2.47
CA ALA A 173 2.86 -9.42 1.06
C ALA A 173 3.72 -10.55 0.49
N LEU A 174 4.71 -11.01 1.23
CA LEU A 174 5.57 -12.11 0.80
C LEU A 174 4.78 -13.41 0.63
N TRP A 175 3.94 -13.72 1.62
CA TRP A 175 3.04 -14.89 1.53
C TRP A 175 2.10 -14.76 0.33
N HIS A 176 1.62 -13.57 0.04
CA HIS A 176 0.72 -13.31 -1.09
C HIS A 176 1.41 -13.65 -2.42
N HIS A 177 2.68 -13.27 -2.57
CA HIS A 177 3.49 -13.68 -3.73
C HIS A 177 3.61 -15.20 -3.82
N ASP A 178 3.87 -15.87 -2.69
CA ASP A 178 4.01 -17.33 -2.66
C ASP A 178 2.73 -18.01 -3.18
N ILE A 179 1.56 -17.51 -2.81
CA ILE A 179 0.27 -18.07 -3.25
C ILE A 179 0.11 -17.91 -4.77
N VAL A 180 0.45 -16.77 -5.32
CA VAL A 180 0.36 -16.57 -6.78
C VAL A 180 1.34 -17.51 -7.50
N GLN A 181 2.58 -17.63 -7.01
CA GLN A 181 3.57 -18.51 -7.59
C GLN A 181 3.12 -19.98 -7.51
N LEU A 182 2.50 -20.38 -6.40
CA LEU A 182 1.94 -21.74 -6.25
C LEU A 182 0.86 -21.99 -7.31
N CYS A 183 -0.07 -21.05 -7.48
CA CYS A 183 -1.12 -21.16 -8.49
C CYS A 183 -0.57 -21.28 -9.92
N ALA A 184 0.49 -20.56 -10.21
CA ALA A 184 1.12 -20.56 -11.52
C ALA A 184 1.92 -21.84 -11.80
N ASN A 185 2.50 -22.46 -10.78
CA ASN A 185 3.41 -23.58 -10.91
C ASN A 185 2.81 -24.95 -10.56
N UNK A 186 1.70 -24.87 -10.28
CA UNK A 186 1.14 -25.97 -9.84
C UNK A 186 1.26 -27.11 -10.68
N GLU A 187 0.97 -26.99 -12.07
CA GLU A 187 1.07 -28.05 -13.06
C GLU A 187 2.52 -28.49 -13.28
N ARG A 188 3.42 -27.55 -13.34
CA ARG A 188 4.83 -27.85 -13.48
C ARG A 188 5.33 -28.74 -12.35
N PHE A 189 4.91 -28.45 -11.13
CA PHE A 189 5.28 -29.24 -9.94
C PHE A 189 4.79 -30.69 -10.06
N PHE A 190 3.52 -30.89 -10.42
CA PHE A 190 2.96 -32.23 -10.51
C PHE A 190 3.50 -33.04 -11.71
N ARG A 191 4.03 -32.34 -12.72
CA ARG A 191 4.64 -32.99 -13.87
C ARG A 191 6.16 -33.16 -13.72
N GLY A 192 6.71 -32.86 -12.53
CA GLY A 192 8.14 -32.95 -12.27
C GLY A 192 9.02 -32.00 -13.06
N LYS A 193 8.42 -30.90 -13.57
CA LYS A 193 9.16 -29.88 -14.32
C LYS A 193 9.74 -28.82 -13.39
N PRO A 194 10.86 -28.19 -13.74
CA PRO A 194 11.42 -27.10 -12.92
C PRO A 194 10.42 -25.97 -12.74
N LEU A 195 10.38 -25.40 -11.54
CA LEU A 195 9.52 -24.26 -11.25
C LEU A 195 10.03 -23.03 -11.99
N LYS A 196 9.10 -22.18 -12.42
CA LYS A 196 9.44 -20.97 -13.18
C LYS A 196 8.76 -19.77 -12.54
N PHE A 197 9.52 -18.68 -12.38
CA PHE A 197 8.95 -17.48 -11.79
C PHE A 197 7.90 -16.89 -12.73
N PHE A 198 6.68 -16.76 -12.21
CA PHE A 198 5.53 -16.23 -12.96
C PHE A 198 5.52 -14.70 -12.79
N LYS A 199 5.35 -13.97 -13.89
CA LYS A 199 5.46 -12.50 -13.89
C LYS A 199 4.16 -11.76 -14.23
N GLN A 200 3.09 -12.46 -14.60
CA GLN A 200 1.88 -11.83 -15.12
C GLN A 200 0.95 -11.38 -13.99
N TYR A 201 1.49 -10.62 -13.04
CA TYR A 201 0.73 -10.06 -11.92
C TYR A 201 1.52 -8.93 -11.25
N ARG A 202 0.83 -8.15 -10.41
CA ARG A 202 1.46 -7.18 -9.49
C ARG A 202 0.76 -7.23 -8.15
N ILE A 203 1.52 -7.07 -7.07
CA ILE A 203 1.03 -7.07 -5.70
C ILE A 203 1.53 -5.82 -4.97
N LEU A 204 0.63 -5.23 -4.17
CA LEU A 204 0.93 -4.21 -3.17
C LEU A 204 0.14 -4.59 -1.91
N GLY A 205 0.78 -5.36 -1.02
CA GLY A 205 0.09 -5.88 0.17
C GLY A 205 -1.06 -6.81 -0.20
N ASP A 206 -2.28 -6.41 0.11
CA ASP A 206 -3.50 -7.16 -0.24
C ASP A 206 -4.05 -6.78 -1.63
N ASP A 207 -3.52 -5.74 -2.23
CA ASP A 207 -3.93 -5.27 -3.56
C ASP A 207 -3.26 -6.14 -4.62
N ILE A 208 -4.02 -6.69 -5.55
CA ILE A 208 -3.50 -7.62 -6.55
C ILE A 208 -4.22 -7.47 -7.89
N VAL A 209 -3.42 -7.52 -8.97
CA VAL A 209 -3.95 -7.68 -10.33
C VAL A 209 -3.20 -8.83 -10.99
N ILE A 210 -3.94 -9.79 -11.53
CA ILE A 210 -3.40 -10.92 -12.30
C ILE A 210 -3.87 -10.77 -13.73
N TYR A 211 -2.95 -10.87 -14.71
CA TYR A 211 -3.33 -10.81 -16.13
C TYR A 211 -3.01 -12.12 -16.85
N ASN A 212 -3.47 -13.21 -16.25
CA ASN A 212 -3.44 -14.56 -16.80
C ASN A 212 -4.68 -15.28 -16.29
N LYS A 213 -5.60 -15.59 -17.18
CA LYS A 213 -6.90 -16.16 -16.84
C LYS A 213 -6.81 -17.43 -16.01
N LYS A 214 -5.93 -18.36 -16.44
CA LYS A 214 -5.77 -19.66 -15.79
C LYS A 214 -5.28 -19.49 -14.33
N VAL A 215 -4.27 -18.66 -14.14
CA VAL A 215 -3.71 -18.40 -12.81
C VAL A 215 -4.72 -17.66 -11.94
N ALA A 216 -5.46 -16.69 -12.49
CA ALA A 216 -6.49 -15.95 -11.76
C ALA A 216 -7.58 -16.89 -11.23
N HIS A 217 -8.04 -17.83 -12.05
CA HIS A 217 -9.06 -18.79 -11.62
C HIS A 217 -8.54 -19.73 -10.53
N ARG A 218 -7.30 -20.19 -10.64
CA ARG A 218 -6.67 -21.02 -9.61
C ARG A 218 -6.50 -20.27 -8.30
N TYR A 219 -6.10 -19.01 -8.40
CA TYR A 219 -5.94 -18.13 -7.26
C TYR A 219 -7.27 -18.00 -6.50
N GLN A 220 -8.32 -17.73 -7.22
CA GLN A 220 -9.66 -17.63 -6.65
C GLN A 220 -10.11 -18.90 -5.91
N UNK A 221 -9.82 -19.80 -6.41
CA UNK A 221 -10.09 -21.01 -5.91
C UNK A 221 -9.42 -21.33 -4.71
N LEU A 222 -8.18 -21.20 -4.75
CA LEU A 222 -7.32 -21.47 -3.60
C LEU A 222 -7.70 -20.60 -2.42
N LEU A 223 -7.92 -19.32 -2.64
CA LEU A 223 -8.30 -18.39 -1.56
C LEU A 223 -9.62 -18.83 -0.90
N THR A 224 -10.58 -19.26 -1.68
CA THR A 224 -11.85 -19.77 -1.12
C THR A 224 -11.60 -20.97 -0.21
N LYS A 225 -10.74 -21.89 -0.61
CA LYS A 225 -10.37 -23.06 0.20
C LYS A 225 -9.67 -22.68 1.50
N ILE A 226 -8.86 -21.63 1.47
CA ILE A 226 -8.15 -21.13 2.65
C ILE A 226 -9.11 -20.42 3.61
N GLY A 227 -10.28 -19.97 3.11
CA GLY A 227 -11.26 -19.25 3.90
C GLY A 227 -11.17 -17.74 3.76
N LEU A 228 -10.49 -17.28 2.70
CA LEU A 228 -10.39 -15.84 2.40
C LEU A 228 -11.38 -15.50 1.31
N GLU A 229 -12.26 -14.56 1.60
CA GLU A 229 -13.30 -14.15 0.66
C GLU A 229 -12.80 -13.08 -0.30
N ILE A 230 -13.09 -13.29 -1.59
CA ILE A 230 -12.89 -12.26 -2.62
C ILE A 230 -14.22 -11.54 -2.81
N ASN A 231 -14.23 -10.23 -2.67
CA ASN A 231 -15.43 -9.42 -2.88
C ASN A 231 -15.58 -9.16 -4.37
N LEU A 232 -16.39 -10.01 -5.03
CA LEU A 232 -16.57 -9.92 -6.48
C LEU A 232 -17.28 -8.62 -6.91
N SER A 233 -18.13 -8.05 -6.05
CA SER A 233 -18.82 -6.79 -6.38
C SER A 233 -17.88 -5.59 -6.41
N LYS A 234 -16.75 -5.67 -5.69
CA LYS A 234 -15.73 -4.63 -5.69
C LYS A 234 -14.52 -4.97 -6.57
N SER A 235 -14.44 -6.22 -7.01
CA SER A 235 -13.36 -6.65 -7.91
C SER A 235 -13.66 -6.16 -9.33
N ILE A 236 -12.59 -5.90 -10.09
CA ILE A 236 -12.72 -5.42 -11.46
C ILE A 236 -12.11 -6.46 -12.39
N ILE A 237 -12.93 -6.96 -13.32
CA ILE A 237 -12.49 -7.94 -14.31
C ILE A 237 -12.48 -7.24 -15.67
N GLY A 238 -11.31 -7.17 -16.29
CA GLY A 238 -11.17 -6.62 -17.65
C GLY A 238 -11.12 -7.73 -18.67
N ASP A 239 -12.18 -7.83 -19.49
CA ASP A 239 -12.28 -8.85 -20.52
C ASP A 239 -12.48 -8.20 -21.90
N HIS A 240 -12.50 -9.04 -22.95
CA HIS A 240 -12.72 -8.60 -24.34
C HIS A 240 -11.78 -7.47 -24.77
N GLY A 241 -10.52 -7.51 -24.29
CA GLY A 241 -9.51 -6.54 -24.68
C GLY A 241 -9.56 -5.21 -23.95
N SER A 242 -10.44 -5.07 -22.96
CA SER A 242 -10.56 -3.81 -22.21
C SER A 242 -9.34 -3.58 -21.30
N SER A 243 -8.73 -4.64 -20.79
CA SER A 243 -7.61 -4.58 -19.84
C SER A 243 -7.91 -3.63 -18.68
N GLN A 244 -9.18 -3.57 -18.27
CA GLN A 244 -9.62 -2.71 -17.18
C GLN A 244 -9.05 -3.22 -15.87
N LEU A 245 -8.42 -2.34 -15.10
CA LEU A 245 -7.83 -2.73 -13.82
C LEU A 245 -7.83 -1.58 -12.83
N GLU A 246 -7.80 -1.95 -11.57
CA GLU A 246 -7.53 -1.02 -10.47
C GLU A 246 -6.36 -1.56 -9.67
N PHE A 247 -5.36 -0.72 -9.39
CA PHE A 247 -4.19 -1.08 -8.61
C PHE A 247 -3.64 0.16 -7.93
N ALA A 248 -3.32 0.04 -6.65
CA ALA A 248 -2.78 1.15 -5.84
C ALA A 248 -3.70 2.37 -5.90
N LYS A 249 -5.02 2.13 -5.88
CA LYS A 249 -6.08 3.15 -5.94
C LYS A 249 -6.07 3.95 -7.25
N ARG A 250 -5.52 3.37 -8.31
CA ARG A 250 -5.45 3.97 -9.65
C ARG A 250 -6.16 3.05 -10.64
N LEU A 251 -6.81 3.65 -11.63
CA LEU A 251 -7.61 2.93 -12.63
C LEU A 251 -6.95 3.03 -14.01
N ALA A 252 -7.02 1.95 -14.77
CA ALA A 252 -6.59 1.94 -16.16
C ALA A 252 -7.59 1.20 -17.03
N LEU A 253 -7.66 1.59 -18.30
CA LEU A 253 -8.52 1.00 -19.31
C LEU A 253 -7.78 1.03 -20.64
N ARG A 254 -7.68 -0.13 -21.30
CA ARG A 254 -7.05 -0.27 -22.62
C ARG A 254 -5.66 0.35 -22.69
N GLY A 255 -4.87 0.15 -21.65
CA GLY A 255 -3.49 0.61 -21.61
C GLY A 255 -3.30 2.07 -21.23
N SER A 256 -4.36 2.76 -20.79
CA SER A 256 -4.28 4.17 -20.40
C SER A 256 -4.84 4.38 -19.00
N GLU A 257 -4.15 5.22 -18.23
CA GLU A 257 -4.64 5.58 -16.90
C GLU A 257 -5.88 6.46 -16.99
N MET A 258 -6.92 6.10 -16.24
CA MET A 258 -8.19 6.79 -16.20
C MET A 258 -8.57 7.22 -14.77
N SER A 259 -7.58 7.36 -13.89
CA SER A 259 -7.83 7.69 -12.50
C SER A 259 -8.50 9.07 -12.36
N PRO A 260 -9.59 9.19 -11.60
CA PRO A 260 -10.23 10.49 -11.40
C PRO A 260 -9.40 11.38 -10.48
N ILE A 261 -9.53 12.69 -10.68
CA ILE A 261 -8.97 13.68 -9.75
C ILE A 261 -9.86 13.70 -8.51
N LYS A 262 -9.26 13.48 -7.35
CA LYS A 262 -10.02 13.40 -6.10
C LYS A 262 -10.57 14.77 -5.71
N ALA A 263 -11.86 14.83 -5.41
CA ALA A 263 -12.55 16.08 -5.06
C ALA A 263 -12.00 16.72 -3.77
N ASN A 264 -11.46 15.90 -2.86
CA ASN A 264 -10.93 16.42 -1.59
C ASN A 264 -9.74 17.38 -1.76
N ILE A 265 -9.09 17.37 -2.92
CA ILE A 265 -8.00 18.30 -3.22
C ILE A 265 -8.51 19.76 -3.18
N LEU A 266 -9.80 19.96 -3.51
CA LEU A 266 -10.41 21.29 -3.53
C LEU A 266 -10.55 21.92 -2.14
N ASN A 267 -10.50 21.09 -1.09
CA ASN A 267 -10.64 21.55 0.30
C ASN A 267 -9.30 21.82 0.99
N LYS A 268 -8.19 21.60 0.30
CA LYS A 268 -6.86 21.79 0.90
C LYS A 268 -6.49 23.28 0.97
N ASP A 269 -5.59 23.62 1.88
CA ASP A 269 -5.01 24.95 2.01
C ASP A 269 -4.41 25.39 0.67
N LYS A 270 -4.49 26.69 0.39
CA LYS A 270 -3.97 27.28 -0.85
C LYS A 270 -2.52 26.90 -1.16
N LYS A 271 -1.67 26.74 -0.13
CA LYS A 271 -0.26 26.40 -0.31
C LYS A 271 -0.08 24.95 -0.76
N VAL A 272 -0.94 24.05 -0.31
CA VAL A 272 -0.86 22.60 -0.59
C VAL A 272 -1.63 22.27 -1.86
N PHE A 273 -2.71 22.98 -2.13
CA PHE A 273 -3.60 22.73 -3.27
C PHE A 273 -2.86 22.70 -4.60
N LEU A 274 -2.06 23.73 -4.88
CA LEU A 274 -1.35 23.83 -6.16
C LEU A 274 -0.33 22.71 -6.33
N LEU A 275 0.36 22.34 -5.25
CA LEU A 275 1.36 21.26 -5.30
C LEU A 275 0.68 19.90 -5.56
N ASP A 276 -0.40 19.63 -4.84
CA ASP A 276 -1.14 18.37 -5.01
C ASP A 276 -1.76 18.28 -6.40
N LEU A 277 -2.29 19.40 -6.91
CA LEU A 277 -2.85 19.45 -8.25
C LEU A 277 -1.76 19.19 -9.30
N LEU A 278 -0.60 19.82 -9.16
CA LEU A 278 0.52 19.62 -10.08
C LEU A 278 0.97 18.16 -10.06
N GLU A 279 1.09 17.58 -8.87
CA GLU A 279 1.47 16.17 -8.73
C GLU A 279 0.48 15.26 -9.46
N ILE A 280 -0.82 15.48 -9.29
CA ILE A 280 -1.87 14.68 -9.93
C ILE A 280 -1.80 14.86 -11.46
N LEU A 281 -1.65 16.09 -11.94
CA LEU A 281 -1.60 16.37 -13.38
C LEU A 281 -0.37 15.75 -14.04
N VAL A 282 0.76 15.72 -13.33
CA VAL A 282 1.97 15.05 -13.81
C VAL A 282 1.77 13.53 -13.81
N LYS A 283 1.25 12.96 -12.73
CA LYS A 283 1.04 11.52 -12.61
C LYS A 283 0.03 10.99 -13.63
N THR A 284 -0.99 11.78 -13.96
CA THR A 284 -2.00 11.38 -14.94
C THR A 284 -1.60 11.77 -16.37
N SER A 285 -0.42 12.30 -16.56
CA SER A 285 0.14 12.69 -17.87
C SER A 285 -0.65 13.82 -18.57
N PHE A 286 -1.39 14.61 -17.80
CA PHE A 286 -2.05 15.80 -18.35
C PHE A 286 -1.06 16.91 -18.68
N ILE A 287 0.09 16.94 -17.98
CA ILE A 287 1.17 17.89 -18.25
C ILE A 287 2.50 17.15 -18.30
N SER A 288 3.52 17.80 -18.85
CA SER A 288 4.86 17.23 -18.98
C SER A 288 5.45 16.89 -17.59
N THR A 289 6.18 15.77 -17.53
CA THR A 289 6.91 15.37 -16.32
C THR A 289 8.12 16.24 -16.03
N ASP A 290 8.58 17.03 -17.02
CA ASP A 290 9.74 17.89 -16.85
C ASP A 290 9.33 19.22 -16.24
N LEU A 291 9.29 19.26 -14.91
CA LEU A 291 8.91 20.46 -14.17
C LEU A 291 9.94 21.59 -14.27
N SER A 292 11.16 21.31 -14.78
CA SER A 292 12.17 22.36 -14.96
C SER A 292 11.75 23.38 -16.02
N HIS A 293 10.91 22.96 -16.95
CA HIS A 293 10.37 23.81 -18.01
C HIS A 293 8.97 24.33 -17.69
N PHE A 294 8.48 24.10 -16.49
CA PHE A 294 7.15 24.55 -16.08
C PHE A 294 7.13 26.07 -16.02
N GLY A 295 6.33 26.69 -16.83
CA GLY A 295 6.33 28.14 -16.99
C GLY A 295 6.67 28.58 -18.40
N SER A 296 7.21 27.69 -19.21
CA SER A 296 7.38 27.95 -20.64
C SER A 296 6.04 27.74 -21.36
N SER A 297 5.65 28.71 -22.16
CA SER A 297 4.38 28.65 -22.88
C SER A 297 4.31 27.51 -23.90
N GLN A 298 5.45 26.90 -24.21
CA GLN A 298 5.53 25.78 -25.15
C GLN A 298 5.19 24.42 -24.54
N ILE A 299 5.16 24.30 -23.20
CA ILE A 299 5.07 23.02 -22.53
C ILE A 299 3.65 22.66 -22.10
N LEU A 300 2.88 23.67 -21.69
CA LEU A 300 1.47 23.45 -21.39
C LEU A 300 0.67 23.54 -22.68
N LYS A 301 0.20 22.41 -23.15
CA LYS A 301 -0.77 22.39 -24.25
C LYS A 301 -1.99 23.20 -23.82
N SER A 302 -2.68 23.82 -24.75
CA SER A 302 -3.84 24.67 -24.43
C SER A 302 -4.87 23.92 -23.58
N GLN A 303 -5.02 22.63 -23.83
CA GLN A 303 -5.97 21.76 -23.09
C GLN A 303 -5.51 21.60 -21.63
N ASP A 304 -4.22 21.38 -21.39
CA ASP A 304 -3.66 21.24 -20.03
C ASP A 304 -3.85 22.53 -19.23
N LEU A 305 -3.63 23.67 -19.88
CA LEU A 305 -3.84 24.98 -19.27
C LEU A 305 -5.32 25.21 -18.94
N ARG A 306 -6.23 24.79 -19.81
CA ARG A 306 -7.67 24.89 -19.57
C ARG A 306 -8.10 24.09 -18.34
N ILE A 307 -7.58 22.87 -18.18
CA ILE A 307 -7.87 22.02 -17.02
C ILE A 307 -7.34 22.70 -15.76
N LEU A 308 -6.10 23.19 -15.80
CA LEU A 308 -5.48 23.89 -14.66
C LEU A 308 -6.30 25.11 -14.26
N LEU A 309 -6.72 25.91 -15.25
CA LEU A 309 -7.53 27.11 -15.02
C LEU A 309 -8.91 26.74 -14.46
N PHE A 310 -9.52 25.69 -14.97
CA PHE A 310 -10.84 25.21 -14.51
C PHE A 310 -10.78 24.80 -13.03
N VAL A 311 -9.77 24.03 -12.66
CA VAL A 311 -9.63 23.59 -11.27
C VAL A 311 -9.28 24.77 -10.36
N PHE A 312 -8.48 25.69 -10.87
CA PHE A 312 -8.16 26.92 -10.14
C PHE A 312 -9.42 27.76 -9.86
N UNK A 313 -10.11 27.72 -10.74
CA UNK A 313 -11.14 28.39 -10.65
C UNK A 313 -12.09 27.94 -9.76
N LEU A 314 -12.30 26.73 -9.84
CA LEU A 314 -13.20 26.06 -8.91
C LEU A 314 -12.78 26.31 -7.46
N ARG A 315 -11.51 26.27 -7.21
CA ARG A 315 -10.93 26.44 -5.87
C ARG A 315 -11.07 27.87 -5.34
N PHE A 316 -10.96 28.86 -6.21
CA PHE A 316 -10.95 30.27 -5.80
C PHE A 316 -12.25 31.00 -6.13
N GLY A 317 -13.27 30.30 -6.57
CA GLY A 317 -14.58 30.88 -6.86
C GLY A 317 -14.62 31.74 -8.09
N VAL A 318 -13.63 31.61 -8.96
CA VAL A 318 -13.58 32.35 -10.23
C VAL A 318 -13.97 31.38 -11.36
N THR A 319 -15.02 31.70 -12.09
CA THR A 319 -15.42 30.89 -13.25
C THR A 319 -14.55 31.30 -14.45
N PRO A 320 -13.68 30.41 -14.93
CA PRO A 320 -12.87 30.73 -16.09
C PRO A 320 -13.75 30.81 -17.35
N VAL A 321 -13.67 31.91 -18.05
CA VAL A 321 -14.36 32.09 -19.33
C VAL A 321 -13.35 31.71 -20.41
N PHE A 322 -13.61 30.63 -21.09
CA PHE A 322 -12.81 30.18 -22.24
C PHE A 322 -13.49 30.63 -23.51
N THR A 323 -12.99 31.68 -24.08
CA THR A 323 -13.42 32.10 -25.43
C THR A 323 -12.26 31.80 -26.38
N ASP A 324 -12.54 31.00 -27.39
CA ASP A 324 -11.50 30.63 -28.35
C ASP A 324 -10.95 31.85 -29.06
N GLY A 325 -9.67 32.09 -28.88
CA GLY A 325 -8.95 33.14 -29.57
C GLY A 325 -9.06 34.54 -28.99
N ASN A 326 -9.54 34.72 -27.77
CA ASN A 326 -9.75 36.07 -27.22
C ASN A 326 -8.67 36.47 -26.18
N ALA A 327 -8.39 37.75 -26.13
CA ALA A 327 -7.41 38.41 -25.28
C ALA A 327 -7.63 38.12 -23.78
N THR A 328 -8.83 37.86 -23.36
CA THR A 328 -9.16 37.51 -21.97
C THR A 328 -8.56 36.17 -21.53
N ALA A 329 -8.50 35.19 -22.45
CA ALA A 329 -7.87 33.90 -22.15
C ALA A 329 -6.35 34.06 -21.99
N ASP A 330 -5.74 34.88 -22.81
CA ASP A 330 -4.30 35.13 -22.75
C ASP A 330 -3.91 35.93 -21.51
N LEU A 331 -4.73 36.90 -21.10
CA LEU A 331 -4.49 37.67 -19.88
C LEU A 331 -4.52 36.77 -18.63
N ARG A 332 -5.49 35.88 -18.54
CA ARG A 332 -5.58 34.94 -17.42
C ARG A 332 -4.44 33.93 -17.43
N ARG A 333 -4.03 33.52 -18.62
CA ARG A 333 -2.87 32.66 -18.79
C ARG A 333 -1.62 33.35 -18.23
N ASP A 334 -1.39 34.62 -18.60
CA ASP A 334 -0.23 35.39 -18.13
C ASP A 334 -0.28 35.62 -16.63
N GLU A 335 -1.45 35.86 -16.05
CA GLU A 335 -1.62 36.03 -14.61
C GLU A 335 -1.26 34.74 -13.86
N ILE A 336 -1.76 33.60 -14.33
CA ILE A 336 -1.47 32.30 -13.73
C ILE A 336 0.00 31.96 -13.89
N MET A 337 0.57 32.23 -15.06
CA MET A 337 1.99 32.02 -15.30
C MET A 337 2.85 32.92 -14.36
N LYS A 338 2.41 34.14 -14.11
CA LYS A 338 3.07 35.01 -13.14
C LYS A 338 3.04 34.44 -11.72
N ILE A 339 1.90 33.89 -11.30
CA ILE A 339 1.75 33.23 -10.00
C ILE A 339 2.67 32.01 -9.91
N ILE A 340 2.67 31.20 -10.96
CA ILE A 340 3.48 29.97 -11.04
C ILE A 340 4.98 30.32 -10.99
N MET A 341 5.35 31.43 -11.61
CA MET A 341 6.75 31.88 -11.72
C MET A 341 7.23 32.68 -10.52
N THR A 342 6.39 32.96 -9.53
CA THR A 342 6.81 33.73 -8.37
C THR A 342 7.89 33.00 -7.55
N LYS A 343 8.74 33.77 -6.89
CA LYS A 343 9.76 33.25 -5.98
C LYS A 343 9.15 32.34 -4.90
N ARG A 344 7.92 32.66 -4.45
CA ARG A 344 7.18 31.89 -3.46
C ARG A 344 6.83 30.50 -3.98
N PHE A 345 6.40 30.40 -5.25
CA PHE A 345 6.09 29.12 -5.89
C PHE A 345 7.35 28.27 -6.02
N ASN A 346 8.45 28.87 -6.44
CA ASN A 346 9.73 28.16 -6.58
C ASN A 346 10.22 27.60 -5.25
N ASN A 347 10.07 28.35 -4.17
CA ASN A 347 10.42 27.88 -2.82
C ASN A 347 9.53 26.70 -2.39
N ILE A 348 8.23 26.75 -2.73
CA ILE A 348 7.29 25.68 -2.44
C ILE A 348 7.64 24.44 -3.28
N LYS A 349 8.00 24.65 -4.54
CA LYS A 349 8.42 23.59 -5.46
C LYS A 349 9.65 22.85 -4.94
N GLU A 350 10.66 23.59 -4.50
CA GLU A 350 11.88 23.01 -3.92
C GLU A 350 11.59 22.19 -2.66
N LYS A 351 10.74 22.72 -1.79
CA LYS A 351 10.33 21.99 -0.57
C LYS A 351 9.56 20.73 -0.93
N ALA A 352 8.66 20.79 -1.93
CA ALA A 352 7.89 19.63 -2.38
C ALA A 352 8.80 18.57 -2.98
N GLN A 353 9.77 18.97 -3.80
CA GLN A 353 10.73 18.03 -4.40
C GLN A 353 11.56 17.33 -3.32
N ASN A 354 11.92 18.05 -2.27
CA ASN A 354 12.67 17.47 -1.14
C ASN A 354 11.82 16.55 -0.27
N CYS A 355 10.49 16.69 -0.31
CA CYS A 355 9.58 15.82 0.45
C CYS A 355 9.19 14.55 -0.31
N ILE A 356 9.41 14.50 -1.63
CA ILE A 356 9.06 13.36 -2.49
C ILE A 356 10.20 12.32 -2.51
N ILE A 357 11.38 12.67 -2.00
CA ILE A 357 12.50 11.76 -1.84
C ILE A 357 12.39 11.11 -0.45
#